data_ee97db4b78314e98d697dc2a072a7b3b
#
_entry.id   ee97db4b78314e98d697dc2a072a7b3b
#
_cell.length_a   1.000
_cell.length_b   1.000
_cell.length_c   1.000
_cell.angle_alpha   90.00
_cell.angle_beta   90.00
_cell.angle_gamma   90.00
#
_symmetry.space_group_name_H-M   'P 1'
#
loop_
_entity.id
_entity.type
_entity.pdbx_description
1 polymer ?
#
loop_
_entity_poly.entity_id
_entity_poly.type
_entity_poly.pdbx_seq_one_letter_code
_entity_poly.pdbx_strand_id
1 'polypeptide(L)'
;MTGFGRAIFKNNKEEIIVELKSVNHRFLEINFKSSEAEHKVEEYVKNKISTKVKRGKIDASIKISTTNEINFSFNKKALSNIKHFIKNENLVSNELSLRDIKEIPGLLNVTRSSNHGSQNLKKTFNKALNDFIDSRIDEGKKIKNSLKDKINKINIKQKQISKLCKKDLEKKIKRYKARVNELTKNLDNQRLDQEITHLALKPVSYTHLTLPTTPYV
;
A
#
# COMPACT_ATOMS: atom_id res chain seq x y z
N MET A 1 -2.85 -1.70 4.95
CA MET A 1 -3.74 -0.60 4.54
C MET A 1 -3.53 -0.37 3.08
N THR A 2 -4.59 -0.36 2.33
CA THR A 2 -4.61 0.02 0.92
C THR A 2 -4.63 1.55 0.82
N GLY A 3 -4.24 2.09 -0.30
CA GLY A 3 -4.26 3.53 -0.53
C GLY A 3 -4.11 3.80 -2.01
N PHE A 4 -4.72 4.87 -2.47
CA PHE A 4 -4.64 5.33 -3.84
C PHE A 4 -4.47 6.84 -3.88
N GLY A 5 -3.57 7.31 -4.73
CA GLY A 5 -3.39 8.73 -5.02
C GLY A 5 -3.06 8.93 -6.49
N ARG A 6 -3.66 9.92 -7.08
CA ARG A 6 -3.44 10.25 -8.49
C ARG A 6 -3.41 11.77 -8.68
N ALA A 7 -2.42 12.25 -9.41
CA ALA A 7 -2.37 13.63 -9.83
C ALA A 7 -2.00 13.73 -11.32
N ILE A 8 -2.58 14.69 -11.97
CA ILE A 8 -2.34 14.98 -13.38
C ILE A 8 -1.90 16.46 -13.48
N PHE A 9 -0.83 16.67 -14.19
CA PHE A 9 -0.40 17.99 -14.63
C PHE A 9 -0.43 18.01 -16.17
N LYS A 10 -1.09 18.98 -16.74
CA LYS A 10 -1.19 19.14 -18.19
C LYS A 10 -0.90 20.57 -18.56
N ASN A 11 0.01 20.73 -19.49
CA ASN A 11 0.35 22.01 -20.11
C ASN A 11 0.42 21.78 -21.64
N ASN A 12 0.51 22.84 -22.41
CA ASN A 12 0.62 22.76 -23.88
C ASN A 12 1.84 21.95 -24.37
N LYS A 13 2.87 21.79 -23.52
CA LYS A 13 4.13 21.12 -23.86
C LYS A 13 4.30 19.74 -23.23
N GLU A 14 3.66 19.48 -22.10
CA GLU A 14 3.84 18.24 -21.33
C GLU A 14 2.57 17.82 -20.58
N GLU A 15 2.36 16.53 -20.48
CA GLU A 15 1.36 15.91 -19.62
C GLU A 15 2.07 14.92 -18.69
N ILE A 16 1.92 15.10 -17.38
CA ILE A 16 2.52 14.27 -16.35
C ILE A 16 1.40 13.63 -15.55
N ILE A 17 1.35 12.31 -15.54
CA ILE A 17 0.39 11.53 -14.76
C ILE A 17 1.18 10.75 -13.73
N VAL A 18 0.86 10.96 -12.46
CA VAL A 18 1.43 10.23 -11.33
C VAL A 18 0.35 9.42 -10.65
N GLU A 19 0.56 8.12 -10.49
CA GLU A 19 -0.33 7.22 -9.76
C GLU A 19 0.46 6.47 -8.69
N LEU A 20 -0.08 6.45 -7.47
CA LEU A 20 0.43 5.73 -6.32
C LEU A 20 -0.63 4.75 -5.83
N LYS A 21 -0.28 3.47 -5.73
CA LYS A 21 -1.16 2.42 -5.22
C LYS A 21 -0.44 1.65 -4.14
N SER A 22 -1.12 1.29 -3.07
CA SER A 22 -0.52 0.42 -2.06
C SER A 22 -1.43 -0.73 -1.68
N VAL A 23 -0.79 -1.87 -1.37
CA VAL A 23 -1.41 -3.03 -0.77
C VAL A 23 -0.75 -3.33 0.57
N ASN A 24 -1.46 -4.08 1.43
CA ASN A 24 -0.92 -4.44 2.73
C ASN A 24 0.25 -5.43 2.54
N HIS A 25 1.41 -5.07 3.10
CA HIS A 25 2.60 -5.92 3.13
C HIS A 25 3.37 -5.70 4.43
N ARG A 26 4.11 -6.72 4.88
CA ARG A 26 4.85 -6.68 6.15
C ARG A 26 5.98 -5.66 6.12
N PHE A 27 6.72 -5.62 5.02
CA PHE A 27 7.85 -4.74 4.79
C PHE A 27 7.47 -3.61 3.82
N LEU A 28 8.29 -2.58 3.75
CA LEU A 28 8.16 -1.54 2.74
C LEU A 28 8.83 -2.00 1.44
N GLU A 29 8.02 -2.21 0.41
CA GLU A 29 8.48 -2.46 -0.95
C GLU A 29 7.97 -1.35 -1.85
N ILE A 30 8.85 -0.77 -2.66
CA ILE A 30 8.50 0.30 -3.59
C ILE A 30 8.87 -0.14 -4.99
N ASN A 31 7.86 -0.39 -5.82
CA ASN A 31 8.01 -0.64 -7.24
C ASN A 31 7.82 0.66 -8.00
N PHE A 32 8.86 1.11 -8.68
CA PHE A 32 8.81 2.31 -9.50
C PHE A 32 8.72 1.95 -10.98
N LYS A 33 7.77 2.57 -11.68
CA LYS A 33 7.61 2.46 -13.14
C LYS A 33 7.53 3.86 -13.72
N SER A 34 8.41 4.18 -14.65
CA SER A 34 8.38 5.45 -15.37
C SER A 34 8.48 5.20 -16.88
N SER A 35 7.82 6.04 -17.67
CA SER A 35 7.99 6.06 -19.13
C SER A 35 9.37 6.55 -19.54
N GLU A 36 10.02 7.34 -18.68
CA GLU A 36 11.36 7.84 -18.87
C GLU A 36 12.22 7.49 -17.66
N ALA A 37 13.28 6.74 -17.91
CA ALA A 37 14.13 6.18 -16.86
C ALA A 37 15.17 7.22 -16.41
N GLU A 38 14.76 8.24 -15.65
CA GLU A 38 15.71 9.09 -14.93
C GLU A 38 15.94 8.55 -13.52
N HIS A 39 17.13 8.05 -13.26
CA HIS A 39 17.55 7.51 -11.95
C HIS A 39 17.33 8.52 -10.79
N LYS A 40 17.55 9.80 -11.05
CA LYS A 40 17.34 10.89 -10.07
C LYS A 40 15.88 11.02 -9.62
N VAL A 41 14.94 10.77 -10.53
CA VAL A 41 13.50 10.81 -10.23
C VAL A 41 13.10 9.61 -9.38
N GLU A 42 13.61 8.44 -9.71
CA GLU A 42 13.37 7.22 -8.94
C GLU A 42 13.84 7.36 -7.49
N GLU A 43 15.06 7.85 -7.30
CA GLU A 43 15.63 8.07 -5.96
C GLU A 43 14.81 9.08 -5.18
N TYR A 44 14.42 10.20 -5.79
CA TYR A 44 13.56 11.20 -5.15
C TYR A 44 12.23 10.61 -4.70
N VAL A 45 11.56 9.83 -5.58
CA VAL A 45 10.27 9.18 -5.30
C VAL A 45 10.41 8.19 -4.15
N LYS A 46 11.41 7.30 -4.20
CA LYS A 46 11.67 6.30 -3.15
C LYS A 46 11.95 6.97 -1.79
N ASN A 47 12.79 7.99 -1.76
CA ASN A 47 13.12 8.72 -0.54
C ASN A 47 11.89 9.43 0.05
N LYS A 48 11.07 10.07 -0.76
CA LYS A 48 9.85 10.75 -0.30
C LYS A 48 8.80 9.78 0.22
N ILE A 49 8.64 8.63 -0.42
CA ILE A 49 7.70 7.59 0.04
C ILE A 49 8.19 6.98 1.36
N SER A 50 9.47 6.64 1.47
CA SER A 50 10.04 5.98 2.67
C SER A 50 9.98 6.87 3.92
N THR A 51 10.06 8.21 3.76
CA THR A 51 9.88 9.14 4.87
C THR A 51 8.45 9.16 5.41
N LYS A 52 7.44 8.92 4.57
CA LYS A 52 6.02 9.02 4.93
C LYS A 52 5.37 7.67 5.24
N VAL A 53 5.89 6.58 4.68
CA VAL A 53 5.31 5.24 4.80
C VAL A 53 6.34 4.26 5.33
N LYS A 54 6.01 3.57 6.43
CA LYS A 54 6.92 2.61 7.08
C LYS A 54 6.74 1.16 6.60
N ARG A 55 5.58 0.80 6.03
CA ARG A 55 5.26 -0.56 5.58
C ARG A 55 4.20 -0.58 4.49
N GLY A 56 4.20 -1.62 3.69
CA GLY A 56 3.29 -1.85 2.57
C GLY A 56 4.04 -1.98 1.25
N LYS A 57 3.44 -2.65 0.30
CA LYS A 57 3.93 -2.68 -1.08
C LYS A 57 3.29 -1.53 -1.85
N ILE A 58 4.11 -0.66 -2.41
CA ILE A 58 3.69 0.56 -3.10
C ILE A 58 4.14 0.48 -4.55
N ASP A 59 3.17 0.58 -5.45
CA ASP A 59 3.42 0.72 -6.88
C ASP A 59 3.30 2.21 -7.24
N ALA A 60 4.41 2.81 -7.64
CA ALA A 60 4.50 4.20 -8.10
C ALA A 60 4.68 4.21 -9.61
N SER A 61 3.71 4.75 -10.34
CA SER A 61 3.74 4.87 -11.79
C SER A 61 3.77 6.34 -12.20
N ILE A 62 4.74 6.69 -13.01
CA ILE A 62 4.87 8.04 -13.60
C ILE A 62 4.85 7.89 -15.12
N LYS A 63 3.86 8.53 -15.75
CA LYS A 63 3.77 8.64 -17.20
C LYS A 63 3.98 10.10 -17.59
N ILE A 64 4.95 10.31 -18.44
CA ILE A 64 5.26 11.62 -18.98
C ILE A 64 5.03 11.55 -20.48
N SER A 65 4.20 12.44 -21.01
CA SER A 65 3.94 12.59 -22.43
C SER A 65 4.29 14.02 -22.79
N THR A 66 5.31 14.19 -23.60
CA THR A 66 5.70 15.50 -24.12
C THR A 66 5.29 15.64 -25.56
N THR A 67 4.86 16.82 -25.93
CA THR A 67 4.75 17.21 -27.33
C THR A 67 6.18 17.40 -27.84
N ASN A 68 6.74 16.33 -28.40
CA ASN A 68 8.15 16.29 -28.81
C ASN A 68 8.41 17.30 -29.90
N GLU A 69 9.12 18.36 -29.61
CA GLU A 69 9.85 19.09 -30.61
C GLU A 69 10.97 18.17 -31.09
N ILE A 70 10.82 17.64 -32.31
CA ILE A 70 11.85 16.84 -32.94
C ILE A 70 12.93 17.81 -33.42
N ASN A 71 14.05 17.85 -32.71
CA ASN A 71 15.19 18.65 -33.14
C ASN A 71 16.06 17.82 -34.09
N PHE A 72 16.16 18.27 -35.31
CA PHE A 72 17.06 17.69 -36.29
C PHE A 72 18.39 18.42 -36.20
N SER A 73 19.47 17.72 -35.97
CA SER A 73 20.82 18.27 -36.09
C SER A 73 21.62 17.48 -37.11
N PHE A 74 22.24 18.19 -38.01
CA PHE A 74 23.12 17.62 -39.05
C PHE A 74 24.58 17.75 -38.64
N ASN A 75 25.33 16.66 -38.78
CA ASN A 75 26.78 16.73 -38.67
C ASN A 75 27.36 17.39 -39.93
N LYS A 76 27.51 18.72 -39.89
CA LYS A 76 27.99 19.52 -41.04
C LYS A 76 29.37 19.07 -41.54
N LYS A 77 30.28 18.63 -40.63
CA LYS A 77 31.63 18.16 -41.00
C LYS A 77 31.55 16.83 -41.75
N ALA A 78 30.76 15.89 -41.27
CA ALA A 78 30.58 14.61 -41.96
C ALA A 78 29.91 14.80 -43.32
N LEU A 79 28.91 15.69 -43.40
CA LEU A 79 28.23 16.01 -44.66
C LEU A 79 29.21 16.65 -45.70
N SER A 80 30.11 17.56 -45.27
CA SER A 80 31.11 18.16 -46.17
C SER A 80 32.14 17.13 -46.67
N ASN A 81 32.58 16.22 -45.79
CA ASN A 81 33.52 15.16 -46.15
C ASN A 81 32.90 14.18 -47.15
N ILE A 82 31.63 13.79 -46.95
CA ILE A 82 30.93 12.91 -47.89
C ILE A 82 30.73 13.60 -49.25
N LYS A 83 30.33 14.87 -49.27
CA LYS A 83 30.22 15.63 -50.53
C LYS A 83 31.55 15.70 -51.25
N HIS A 84 32.65 15.92 -50.55
CA HIS A 84 34.00 15.97 -51.12
C HIS A 84 34.41 14.60 -51.67
N PHE A 85 34.14 13.51 -50.94
CA PHE A 85 34.42 12.16 -51.39
C PHE A 85 33.63 11.78 -52.65
N ILE A 86 32.32 12.04 -52.68
CA ILE A 86 31.45 11.76 -53.84
C ILE A 86 31.93 12.53 -55.07
N LYS A 87 32.38 13.77 -54.88
CA LYS A 87 32.89 14.64 -56.01
C LYS A 87 34.20 14.14 -56.51
N ASN A 88 35.10 13.68 -55.67
CA ASN A 88 36.43 13.21 -56.09
C ASN A 88 36.40 11.87 -56.82
N GLU A 89 35.50 10.98 -56.38
CA GLU A 89 35.39 9.61 -56.91
C GLU A 89 34.36 9.45 -58.03
N ASN A 90 33.73 10.57 -58.50
CA ASN A 90 32.66 10.56 -59.52
C ASN A 90 31.58 9.48 -59.32
N LEU A 91 31.25 9.13 -58.05
CA LEU A 91 30.41 8.01 -57.71
C LEU A 91 28.90 8.23 -57.91
N VAL A 92 28.45 9.47 -58.02
CA VAL A 92 27.03 9.82 -58.15
C VAL A 92 26.84 10.98 -59.15
N SER A 93 25.93 10.81 -60.07
CA SER A 93 25.54 11.83 -61.06
C SER A 93 24.47 12.81 -60.56
N ASN A 94 23.81 12.51 -59.40
CA ASN A 94 22.72 13.30 -58.88
C ASN A 94 23.04 13.88 -57.49
N GLU A 95 22.35 14.96 -57.10
CA GLU A 95 22.44 15.57 -55.79
C GLU A 95 21.94 14.61 -54.71
N LEU A 96 22.61 14.58 -53.52
CA LEU A 96 22.22 13.82 -52.36
C LEU A 96 20.79 14.17 -51.89
N SER A 97 19.92 13.22 -51.93
CA SER A 97 18.56 13.39 -51.43
C SER A 97 18.49 13.27 -49.89
N LEU A 98 17.41 13.76 -49.30
CA LEU A 98 17.13 13.58 -47.85
C LEU A 98 17.04 12.11 -47.45
N ARG A 99 16.69 11.22 -48.37
CA ARG A 99 16.62 9.77 -48.14
C ARG A 99 18.02 9.19 -47.94
N ASP A 100 18.96 9.57 -48.79
CA ASP A 100 20.35 9.11 -48.73
C ASP A 100 21.05 9.61 -47.48
N ILE A 101 20.74 10.84 -47.03
CA ILE A 101 21.25 11.42 -45.78
C ILE A 101 20.74 10.62 -44.56
N LYS A 102 19.50 10.12 -44.56
CA LYS A 102 18.92 9.35 -43.48
C LYS A 102 19.54 7.94 -43.36
N GLU A 103 19.96 7.35 -44.46
CA GLU A 103 20.55 6.00 -44.49
C GLU A 103 22.01 6.00 -44.03
N ILE A 104 22.69 7.13 -43.98
CA ILE A 104 24.09 7.22 -43.53
C ILE A 104 24.12 7.40 -41.99
N PRO A 105 24.65 6.43 -41.23
CA PRO A 105 24.71 6.52 -39.76
C PRO A 105 25.53 7.74 -39.31
N GLY A 106 24.99 8.48 -38.32
CA GLY A 106 25.70 9.62 -37.72
C GLY A 106 25.66 10.94 -38.49
N LEU A 107 24.99 10.98 -39.63
CA LEU A 107 24.82 12.22 -40.42
C LEU A 107 23.63 13.04 -39.90
N LEU A 108 22.53 12.39 -39.60
CA LEU A 108 21.32 12.98 -39.03
C LEU A 108 21.16 12.53 -37.61
N ASN A 109 21.29 13.43 -36.66
CA ASN A 109 20.96 13.17 -35.27
C ASN A 109 19.56 13.71 -35.00
N VAL A 110 18.64 12.79 -34.69
CA VAL A 110 17.29 13.12 -34.24
C VAL A 110 17.31 13.09 -32.71
N THR A 111 17.39 14.27 -32.11
CA THR A 111 17.29 14.36 -30.63
C THR A 111 15.87 14.76 -30.26
N ARG A 112 15.24 13.94 -29.48
CA ARG A 112 14.00 14.30 -28.79
C ARG A 112 14.41 15.01 -27.50
N SER A 113 14.25 16.34 -27.48
CA SER A 113 14.53 17.08 -26.24
C SER A 113 13.38 16.87 -25.26
N SER A 114 13.59 15.99 -24.35
CA SER A 114 12.72 15.82 -23.18
C SER A 114 13.15 16.80 -22.08
N ASN A 115 12.97 18.10 -22.31
CA ASN A 115 13.13 19.08 -21.25
C ASN A 115 11.92 19.02 -20.32
N HIS A 116 11.88 17.98 -19.47
CA HIS A 116 10.86 17.92 -18.42
C HIS A 116 11.16 18.97 -17.37
N GLY A 117 10.16 19.75 -17.07
CA GLY A 117 10.23 20.63 -15.92
C GLY A 117 10.31 19.78 -14.64
N SER A 118 11.52 19.43 -14.20
CA SER A 118 11.77 18.68 -12.95
C SER A 118 10.95 19.22 -11.77
N GLN A 119 10.61 20.52 -11.79
CA GLN A 119 9.75 21.14 -10.79
C GLN A 119 8.27 20.72 -10.91
N ASN A 120 7.73 20.62 -12.13
CA ASN A 120 6.34 20.24 -12.36
C ASN A 120 6.10 18.80 -11.94
N LEU A 121 7.04 17.91 -12.26
CA LEU A 121 7.02 16.53 -11.84
C LEU A 121 7.03 16.40 -10.30
N LYS A 122 7.92 17.13 -9.62
CA LYS A 122 7.99 17.14 -8.16
C LYS A 122 6.70 17.66 -7.52
N LYS A 123 6.10 18.72 -8.07
CA LYS A 123 4.80 19.26 -7.60
C LYS A 123 3.68 18.26 -7.79
N THR A 124 3.59 17.66 -8.98
CA THR A 124 2.55 16.66 -9.30
C THR A 124 2.70 15.42 -8.42
N PHE A 125 3.93 14.93 -8.24
CA PHE A 125 4.20 13.81 -7.34
C PHE A 125 3.81 14.11 -5.90
N ASN A 126 4.18 15.28 -5.37
CA ASN A 126 3.80 15.66 -4.01
C ASN A 126 2.28 15.74 -3.83
N LYS A 127 1.54 16.21 -4.83
CA LYS A 127 0.07 16.21 -4.81
C LYS A 127 -0.48 14.79 -4.76
N ALA A 128 -0.02 13.90 -5.65
CA ALA A 128 -0.42 12.51 -5.66
C ALA A 128 -0.07 11.78 -4.34
N LEU A 129 1.09 12.12 -3.74
CA LEU A 129 1.51 11.55 -2.46
C LEU A 129 0.61 12.02 -1.30
N ASN A 130 0.17 13.26 -1.29
CA ASN A 130 -0.77 13.76 -0.28
C ASN A 130 -2.12 13.06 -0.41
N ASP A 131 -2.71 13.00 -1.61
CA ASP A 131 -3.96 12.28 -1.88
C ASP A 131 -3.85 10.80 -1.45
N PHE A 132 -2.72 10.18 -1.72
CA PHE A 132 -2.43 8.81 -1.30
C PHE A 132 -2.41 8.64 0.23
N ILE A 133 -1.78 9.57 0.94
CA ILE A 133 -1.71 9.56 2.41
C ILE A 133 -3.11 9.78 3.00
N ASP A 134 -3.87 10.74 2.48
CA ASP A 134 -5.22 11.03 2.95
C ASP A 134 -6.16 9.83 2.74
N SER A 135 -6.07 9.16 1.59
CA SER A 135 -6.80 7.91 1.34
C SER A 135 -6.47 6.82 2.40
N ARG A 136 -5.20 6.66 2.77
CA ARG A 136 -4.77 5.71 3.81
C ARG A 136 -5.27 6.08 5.20
N ILE A 137 -5.28 7.37 5.52
CA ILE A 137 -5.81 7.87 6.80
C ILE A 137 -7.30 7.59 6.90
N ASP A 138 -8.05 7.83 5.84
CA ASP A 138 -9.50 7.62 5.84
C ASP A 138 -9.88 6.14 5.92
N GLU A 139 -9.15 5.27 5.22
CA GLU A 139 -9.29 3.82 5.43
C GLU A 139 -8.98 3.43 6.88
N GLY A 140 -7.90 3.97 7.44
CA GLY A 140 -7.53 3.73 8.83
C GLY A 140 -8.61 4.17 9.82
N LYS A 141 -9.27 5.30 9.61
CA LYS A 141 -10.41 5.76 10.42
C LYS A 141 -11.59 4.79 10.34
N LYS A 142 -11.94 4.32 9.12
CA LYS A 142 -13.02 3.35 8.92
C LYS A 142 -12.75 2.03 9.67
N ILE A 143 -11.54 1.50 9.55
CA ILE A 143 -11.12 0.29 10.26
C ILE A 143 -11.17 0.51 11.78
N LYS A 144 -10.64 1.64 12.28
CA LYS A 144 -10.68 1.97 13.71
C LYS A 144 -12.11 2.00 14.24
N ASN A 145 -13.05 2.61 13.54
CA ASN A 145 -14.44 2.67 13.95
C ASN A 145 -15.08 1.27 13.95
N SER A 146 -14.87 0.48 12.90
CA SER A 146 -15.36 -0.90 12.86
C SER A 146 -14.81 -1.76 14.00
N LEU A 147 -13.53 -1.60 14.35
CA LEU A 147 -12.93 -2.31 15.50
C LEU A 147 -13.54 -1.87 16.83
N LYS A 148 -13.75 -0.57 17.03
CA LYS A 148 -14.43 -0.06 18.25
C LYS A 148 -15.82 -0.65 18.42
N ASP A 149 -16.62 -0.70 17.35
CA ASP A 149 -17.95 -1.27 17.39
C ASP A 149 -17.94 -2.76 17.75
N LYS A 150 -16.98 -3.51 17.18
CA LYS A 150 -16.81 -4.93 17.51
C LYS A 150 -16.41 -5.14 18.99
N ILE A 151 -15.48 -4.32 19.50
CA ILE A 151 -15.07 -4.36 20.90
C ILE A 151 -16.24 -4.03 21.81
N ASN A 152 -17.04 -3.02 21.50
CA ASN A 152 -18.23 -2.67 22.27
C ASN A 152 -19.24 -3.82 22.32
N LYS A 153 -19.49 -4.50 21.18
CA LYS A 153 -20.35 -5.67 21.12
C LYS A 153 -19.82 -6.83 21.99
N ILE A 154 -18.51 -7.05 22.00
CA ILE A 154 -17.87 -8.07 22.85
C ILE A 154 -18.07 -7.73 24.33
N ASN A 155 -17.83 -6.48 24.72
CA ASN A 155 -18.00 -6.02 26.10
C ASN A 155 -19.46 -6.17 26.59
N ILE A 156 -20.43 -5.87 25.74
CA ILE A 156 -21.86 -6.07 26.06
C ILE A 156 -22.15 -7.55 26.28
N LYS A 157 -21.69 -8.42 25.37
CA LYS A 157 -21.89 -9.87 25.50
C LYS A 157 -21.19 -10.43 26.75
N GLN A 158 -20.00 -9.99 27.08
CA GLN A 158 -19.27 -10.37 28.27
C GLN A 158 -20.08 -10.03 29.54
N LYS A 159 -20.63 -8.81 29.61
CA LYS A 159 -21.49 -8.41 30.73
C LYS A 159 -22.77 -9.28 30.85
N GLN A 160 -23.37 -9.64 29.71
CA GLN A 160 -24.53 -10.54 29.67
C GLN A 160 -24.17 -11.93 30.18
N ILE A 161 -23.05 -12.50 29.71
CA ILE A 161 -22.56 -13.81 30.16
C ILE A 161 -22.28 -13.80 31.67
N SER A 162 -21.59 -12.77 32.19
CA SER A 162 -21.32 -12.63 33.62
C SER A 162 -22.61 -12.63 34.47
N LYS A 163 -23.65 -11.93 34.00
CA LYS A 163 -24.96 -11.93 34.69
C LYS A 163 -25.63 -13.29 34.66
N LEU A 164 -25.57 -13.99 33.53
CA LEU A 164 -26.15 -15.34 33.39
C LEU A 164 -25.42 -16.34 34.25
N CYS A 165 -24.08 -16.30 34.27
CA CYS A 165 -23.26 -17.17 35.10
C CYS A 165 -23.58 -17.00 36.60
N LYS A 166 -23.76 -15.76 37.09
CA LYS A 166 -24.14 -15.50 38.48
C LYS A 166 -25.51 -16.11 38.82
N LYS A 167 -26.52 -15.87 37.96
CA LYS A 167 -27.86 -16.45 38.13
C LYS A 167 -27.85 -17.97 38.10
N ASP A 168 -27.04 -18.56 37.23
CA ASP A 168 -26.94 -20.01 37.12
C ASP A 168 -26.24 -20.63 38.36
N LEU A 169 -25.23 -19.93 38.88
CA LEU A 169 -24.55 -20.30 40.11
C LEU A 169 -25.52 -20.28 41.29
N GLU A 170 -26.31 -19.21 41.44
CA GLU A 170 -27.32 -19.10 42.50
C GLU A 170 -28.36 -20.21 42.39
N LYS A 171 -28.84 -20.55 41.19
CA LYS A 171 -29.77 -21.67 40.99
C LYS A 171 -29.13 -23.00 41.32
N LYS A 172 -27.88 -23.25 40.97
CA LYS A 172 -27.16 -24.47 41.33
C LYS A 172 -27.01 -24.61 42.86
N ILE A 173 -26.57 -23.53 43.50
CA ILE A 173 -26.45 -23.54 44.98
C ILE A 173 -27.79 -23.88 45.66
N LYS A 174 -28.89 -23.23 45.20
CA LYS A 174 -30.23 -23.56 45.76
C LYS A 174 -30.61 -25.03 45.56
N ARG A 175 -30.37 -25.59 44.37
CA ARG A 175 -30.67 -27.00 44.09
C ARG A 175 -29.82 -27.94 44.95
N TYR A 176 -28.54 -27.66 45.12
CA TYR A 176 -27.67 -28.46 45.96
C TYR A 176 -28.09 -28.40 47.44
N LYS A 177 -28.40 -27.18 47.95
CA LYS A 177 -28.91 -27.04 49.33
C LYS A 177 -30.20 -27.84 49.56
N ALA A 178 -31.17 -27.76 48.63
CA ALA A 178 -32.40 -28.51 48.71
C ALA A 178 -32.16 -30.03 48.77
N ARG A 179 -31.28 -30.53 47.86
CA ARG A 179 -30.98 -31.98 47.79
C ARG A 179 -30.23 -32.52 48.99
N VAL A 180 -29.35 -31.70 49.56
CA VAL A 180 -28.62 -32.07 50.77
C VAL A 180 -29.53 -32.05 52.00
N ASN A 181 -30.45 -31.06 52.10
CA ASN A 181 -31.42 -31.02 53.18
C ASN A 181 -32.40 -32.20 53.13
N GLU A 182 -32.69 -32.77 51.96
CA GLU A 182 -33.47 -34.00 51.82
C GLU A 182 -32.71 -35.23 52.27
N LEU A 183 -31.40 -35.29 52.15
CA LEU A 183 -30.57 -36.46 52.43
C LEU A 183 -30.03 -36.48 53.84
N THR A 184 -29.99 -35.34 54.54
CA THR A 184 -29.33 -35.23 55.84
C THR A 184 -30.16 -34.45 56.84
N LYS A 185 -30.91 -35.15 57.68
CA LYS A 185 -31.62 -34.52 58.79
C LYS A 185 -30.72 -34.10 59.96
N ASN A 186 -29.43 -34.43 60.00
CA ASN A 186 -28.55 -34.25 61.18
C ASN A 186 -27.09 -33.88 60.82
N LEU A 187 -26.81 -32.94 59.94
CA LEU A 187 -25.45 -32.48 59.67
C LEU A 187 -25.29 -30.98 59.88
N ASP A 188 -24.10 -30.58 60.40
CA ASP A 188 -23.73 -29.23 60.75
C ASP A 188 -23.82 -28.30 59.50
N ASN A 189 -24.72 -27.35 59.51
CA ASN A 189 -25.09 -26.50 58.39
C ASN A 189 -23.95 -25.65 57.88
N GLN A 190 -22.98 -25.24 58.69
CA GLN A 190 -21.85 -24.38 58.26
C GLN A 190 -20.85 -25.14 57.40
N ARG A 191 -20.55 -26.40 57.73
CA ARG A 191 -19.63 -27.24 56.97
C ARG A 191 -20.22 -27.64 55.62
N LEU A 192 -21.49 -27.81 55.55
CA LEU A 192 -22.28 -28.12 54.40
C LEU A 192 -22.31 -26.93 53.38
N ASP A 193 -22.49 -25.71 53.86
CA ASP A 193 -22.49 -24.50 53.06
C ASP A 193 -21.11 -24.23 52.42
N GLN A 194 -20.02 -24.55 53.12
CA GLN A 194 -18.67 -24.43 52.58
C GLN A 194 -18.41 -25.46 51.49
N GLU A 195 -18.79 -26.71 51.63
CA GLU A 195 -18.61 -27.75 50.61
C GLU A 195 -19.49 -27.52 49.38
N ILE A 196 -20.73 -27.10 49.54
CA ILE A 196 -21.63 -26.77 48.43
C ILE A 196 -21.08 -25.59 47.64
N THR A 197 -20.56 -24.56 48.31
CA THR A 197 -19.95 -23.41 47.67
C THR A 197 -18.69 -23.82 46.90
N HIS A 198 -17.87 -24.71 47.44
CA HIS A 198 -16.69 -25.23 46.78
C HIS A 198 -17.03 -26.09 45.55
N LEU A 199 -18.04 -26.92 45.61
CA LEU A 199 -18.53 -27.72 44.46
C LEU A 199 -19.20 -26.86 43.38
N ALA A 200 -19.93 -25.82 43.79
CA ALA A 200 -20.55 -24.90 42.84
C ALA A 200 -19.56 -23.95 42.12
N LEU A 201 -18.47 -23.66 42.82
CA LEU A 201 -17.37 -22.83 42.27
C LEU A 201 -16.36 -23.62 41.44
N LYS A 202 -16.43 -25.00 41.42
CA LYS A 202 -15.60 -25.75 40.46
C LYS A 202 -15.91 -25.25 39.08
N PRO A 203 -14.96 -24.56 38.43
CA PRO A 203 -15.21 -23.94 37.13
C PRO A 203 -15.47 -25.05 36.12
N VAL A 204 -16.63 -25.04 35.53
CA VAL A 204 -16.83 -25.72 34.25
C VAL A 204 -15.93 -25.03 33.25
N SER A 205 -14.75 -25.65 33.11
CA SER A 205 -13.79 -25.45 32.01
C SER A 205 -13.24 -24.04 31.79
N TYR A 206 -12.06 -23.84 32.32
CA TYR A 206 -11.04 -22.96 31.72
C TYR A 206 -10.49 -23.50 30.37
N THR A 207 -11.00 -24.62 29.87
CA THR A 207 -10.43 -25.30 28.69
C THR A 207 -10.85 -24.75 27.33
N HIS A 208 -11.76 -23.77 27.29
CA HIS A 208 -12.22 -23.24 25.97
C HIS A 208 -11.82 -21.78 25.64
N LEU A 209 -10.96 -21.16 26.42
CA LEU A 209 -10.47 -19.80 26.15
C LEU A 209 -8.98 -19.71 25.84
N THR A 210 -8.28 -20.81 25.66
CA THR A 210 -7.01 -20.83 24.99
C THR A 210 -7.28 -20.85 23.49
N LEU A 211 -7.35 -19.69 22.87
CA LEU A 211 -7.16 -19.55 21.42
C LEU A 211 -5.85 -20.26 21.08
N PRO A 212 -5.84 -21.21 20.13
CA PRO A 212 -4.61 -21.78 19.66
C PRO A 212 -3.82 -20.66 18.98
N THR A 213 -2.83 -20.12 19.69
CA THR A 213 -1.75 -19.35 19.09
C THR A 213 -0.85 -20.36 18.38
N THR A 214 -1.27 -20.90 17.24
CA THR A 214 -0.36 -21.52 16.32
C THR A 214 0.27 -20.40 15.50
N PRO A 215 1.58 -20.17 15.62
CA PRO A 215 2.28 -19.33 14.66
C PRO A 215 2.29 -20.11 13.35
N TYR A 216 1.59 -19.59 12.34
CA TYR A 216 1.85 -20.01 10.98
C TYR A 216 3.27 -19.54 10.61
N VAL A 217 4.13 -20.51 10.41
CA VAL A 217 5.46 -20.38 9.79
C VAL A 217 5.30 -19.95 8.33
#